data_d729bceff6d101f921945c7f207a0dcc
#
_entry.id   d729bceff6d101f921945c7f207a0dcc
#
_cell.length_a   1.000
_cell.length_b   1.000
_cell.length_c   1.000
_cell.angle_alpha   90.00
_cell.angle_beta   90.00
_cell.angle_gamma   90.00
#
_symmetry.space_group_name_H-M   'P 1'
#
loop_
_entity.id
_entity.type
_entity.pdbx_description
1 polymer ?
#
loop_
_entity_poly.entity_id
_entity_poly.type
_entity_poly.pdbx_seq_one_letter_code
_entity_poly.pdbx_strand_id
1 'polypeptide(L)'
;MQWVKKIHKWVSLLIGLQVFIWVLSGLIFNVIDHNKARGNTYRQAISAKQNIITEKDLLPVESILAAYPDTIELTQTTLLSKPYYLLTKEQALYQHFANSYQLVNAISGELTIVDKQLATDIAKASYNGPGNITSTTLLTGNIADFTKQK
;
A
#
# COMPACT_ATOMS: atom_id res chain seq x y z
N MET A 1 -31.15 18.31 -48.67
CA MET A 1 -31.42 17.33 -47.58
C MET A 1 -30.60 16.04 -47.61
N GLN A 2 -29.96 15.64 -48.69
CA GLN A 2 -29.13 14.41 -48.75
C GLN A 2 -27.86 14.48 -47.90
N TRP A 3 -27.25 15.64 -47.73
CA TRP A 3 -26.05 15.87 -46.92
C TRP A 3 -26.29 15.58 -45.44
N VAL A 4 -27.41 16.03 -44.91
CA VAL A 4 -27.75 15.78 -43.48
C VAL A 4 -27.89 14.29 -43.18
N LYS A 5 -28.53 13.55 -44.12
CA LYS A 5 -28.65 12.07 -44.00
C LYS A 5 -27.31 11.37 -44.03
N LYS A 6 -26.35 11.83 -44.87
CA LYS A 6 -25.01 11.26 -44.94
C LYS A 6 -24.22 11.55 -43.67
N ILE A 7 -24.24 12.80 -43.18
CA ILE A 7 -23.58 13.16 -41.91
C ILE A 7 -24.13 12.36 -40.77
N HIS A 8 -25.46 12.32 -40.63
CA HIS A 8 -26.10 11.51 -39.57
C HIS A 8 -25.69 10.05 -39.61
N LYS A 9 -25.66 9.42 -40.80
CA LYS A 9 -25.23 8.04 -40.96
C LYS A 9 -23.77 7.82 -40.47
N TRP A 10 -22.85 8.68 -40.86
CA TRP A 10 -21.45 8.54 -40.47
C TRP A 10 -21.21 8.83 -39.00
N VAL A 11 -21.86 9.86 -38.44
CA VAL A 11 -21.76 10.19 -37.03
C VAL A 11 -22.35 9.05 -36.18
N SER A 12 -23.51 8.51 -36.55
CA SER A 12 -24.11 7.36 -35.84
C SER A 12 -23.22 6.12 -35.91
N LEU A 13 -22.58 5.85 -37.05
CA LEU A 13 -21.64 4.74 -37.19
C LEU A 13 -20.42 4.92 -36.25
N LEU A 14 -19.87 6.12 -36.19
CA LEU A 14 -18.71 6.45 -35.36
C LEU A 14 -19.05 6.32 -33.87
N ILE A 15 -20.20 6.86 -33.46
CA ILE A 15 -20.67 6.73 -32.08
C ILE A 15 -20.93 5.26 -31.73
N GLY A 16 -21.57 4.50 -32.63
CA GLY A 16 -21.82 3.08 -32.42
C GLY A 16 -20.52 2.27 -32.25
N LEU A 17 -19.51 2.56 -33.07
CA LEU A 17 -18.18 1.95 -32.94
C LEU A 17 -17.52 2.30 -31.60
N GLN A 18 -17.61 3.56 -31.19
CA GLN A 18 -17.05 4.00 -29.90
C GLN A 18 -17.72 3.30 -28.71
N VAL A 19 -19.05 3.20 -28.72
CA VAL A 19 -19.81 2.46 -27.69
C VAL A 19 -19.41 1.00 -27.68
N PHE A 20 -19.27 0.37 -28.84
CA PHE A 20 -18.82 -1.01 -28.96
C PHE A 20 -17.44 -1.22 -28.34
N ILE A 21 -16.47 -0.34 -28.60
CA ILE A 21 -15.13 -0.41 -28.00
C ILE A 21 -15.20 -0.27 -26.48
N TRP A 22 -16.05 0.60 -25.94
CA TRP A 22 -16.22 0.75 -24.50
C TRP A 22 -16.81 -0.50 -23.85
N VAL A 23 -17.84 -1.07 -24.45
CA VAL A 23 -18.44 -2.34 -23.96
C VAL A 23 -17.41 -3.46 -23.99
N LEU A 24 -16.65 -3.57 -25.07
CA LEU A 24 -15.60 -4.59 -25.21
C LEU A 24 -14.49 -4.40 -24.18
N SER A 25 -14.03 -3.18 -23.98
CA SER A 25 -13.02 -2.88 -22.95
C SER A 25 -13.53 -3.18 -21.53
N GLY A 26 -14.78 -2.82 -21.23
CA GLY A 26 -15.40 -3.14 -19.95
C GLY A 26 -15.51 -4.66 -19.71
N LEU A 27 -15.84 -5.42 -20.73
CA LEU A 27 -15.86 -6.89 -20.67
C LEU A 27 -14.47 -7.46 -20.39
N ILE A 28 -13.43 -6.95 -21.08
CA ILE A 28 -12.04 -7.37 -20.85
C ILE A 28 -11.62 -7.09 -19.41
N PHE A 29 -11.91 -5.89 -18.89
CA PHE A 29 -11.60 -5.55 -17.50
C PHE A 29 -12.33 -6.42 -16.48
N ASN A 30 -13.53 -6.88 -16.79
CA ASN A 30 -14.28 -7.78 -15.92
C ASN A 30 -13.70 -9.21 -15.88
N VAL A 31 -13.06 -9.64 -16.97
CA VAL A 31 -12.44 -10.98 -17.07
C VAL A 31 -11.01 -10.99 -16.51
N ILE A 32 -10.34 -9.85 -16.49
CA ILE A 32 -8.97 -9.77 -15.95
C ILE A 32 -9.02 -9.99 -14.43
N ASP A 33 -8.19 -10.90 -13.94
CA ASP A 33 -7.98 -11.10 -12.52
C ASP A 33 -7.42 -9.81 -11.90
N HIS A 34 -8.23 -9.18 -11.05
CA HIS A 34 -7.88 -7.93 -10.38
C HIS A 34 -6.61 -8.03 -9.54
N ASN A 35 -6.30 -9.19 -8.97
CA ASN A 35 -5.09 -9.42 -8.21
C ASN A 35 -3.85 -9.36 -9.10
N LYS A 36 -3.94 -9.94 -10.31
CA LYS A 36 -2.87 -9.85 -11.31
C LYS A 36 -2.69 -8.42 -11.82
N ALA A 37 -3.80 -7.75 -12.14
CA ALA A 37 -3.76 -6.39 -12.65
C ALA A 37 -3.17 -5.39 -11.64
N ARG A 38 -3.40 -5.61 -10.34
CA ARG A 38 -2.87 -4.79 -9.24
C ARG A 38 -1.48 -5.22 -8.76
N GLY A 39 -0.87 -6.23 -9.35
CA GLY A 39 0.43 -6.76 -8.89
C GLY A 39 0.38 -7.49 -7.54
N ASN A 40 -0.81 -7.87 -7.07
CA ASN A 40 -0.99 -8.53 -5.78
C ASN A 40 -0.86 -10.05 -5.82
N THR A 41 -0.59 -10.65 -6.98
CA THR A 41 -0.56 -12.11 -7.17
C THR A 41 0.38 -12.82 -6.20
N TYR A 42 1.50 -12.19 -5.87
CA TYR A 42 2.52 -12.75 -4.99
C TYR A 42 2.60 -12.03 -3.63
N ARG A 43 1.66 -11.11 -3.39
CA ARG A 43 1.60 -10.41 -2.12
C ARG A 43 0.86 -11.27 -1.11
N GLN A 44 1.54 -11.64 -0.05
CA GLN A 44 0.91 -12.23 1.13
C GLN A 44 0.58 -11.12 2.12
N ALA A 45 -0.63 -11.18 2.69
CA ALA A 45 -0.85 -10.49 3.95
C ALA A 45 0.20 -11.03 4.93
N ILE A 46 0.94 -10.15 5.57
CA ILE A 46 1.77 -10.53 6.71
C ILE A 46 0.76 -10.91 7.79
N SER A 47 0.18 -12.09 7.61
CA SER A 47 -0.72 -12.65 8.60
C SER A 47 0.17 -12.88 9.83
N ALA A 48 -0.09 -12.10 10.86
CA ALA A 48 0.21 -12.57 12.19
C ALA A 48 -0.36 -13.99 12.25
N LYS A 49 0.49 -15.03 12.16
CA LYS A 49 0.13 -16.29 12.83
C LYS A 49 -0.28 -15.79 14.19
N GLN A 50 -1.55 -15.90 14.50
CA GLN A 50 -2.13 -15.47 15.77
C GLN A 50 -1.38 -16.21 16.89
N ASN A 51 -0.18 -15.76 17.20
CA ASN A 51 0.24 -15.83 18.56
C ASN A 51 -0.77 -14.92 19.25
N ILE A 52 -1.64 -15.53 20.05
CA ILE A 52 -2.58 -14.83 20.91
C ILE A 52 -1.72 -13.99 21.84
N ILE A 53 -1.32 -12.81 21.33
CA ILE A 53 -0.69 -11.78 22.15
C ILE A 53 -1.84 -11.31 23.00
N THR A 54 -1.84 -11.76 24.24
CA THR A 54 -2.86 -11.36 25.18
C THR A 54 -2.73 -9.85 25.35
N GLU A 55 -3.83 -9.13 25.24
CA GLU A 55 -3.91 -7.68 25.44
C GLU A 55 -3.23 -7.21 26.74
N LYS A 56 -3.09 -8.11 27.70
CA LYS A 56 -2.39 -7.96 28.97
C LYS A 56 -0.87 -7.75 28.86
N ASP A 57 -0.27 -8.16 27.74
CA ASP A 57 1.19 -8.07 27.55
C ASP A 57 1.59 -6.78 26.84
N LEU A 58 0.62 -6.00 26.43
CA LEU A 58 0.85 -4.74 25.73
C LEU A 58 0.88 -3.56 26.70
N LEU A 59 1.75 -2.62 26.44
CA LEU A 59 1.73 -1.35 27.16
C LEU A 59 0.43 -0.60 26.88
N PRO A 60 -0.18 0.02 27.90
CA PRO A 60 -1.35 0.85 27.71
C PRO A 60 -1.10 1.97 26.72
N VAL A 61 -2.09 2.26 25.88
CA VAL A 61 -2.00 3.32 24.85
C VAL A 61 -1.67 4.68 25.48
N GLU A 62 -2.21 4.95 26.69
CA GLU A 62 -1.98 6.18 27.44
C GLU A 62 -0.50 6.36 27.80
N SER A 63 0.19 5.28 28.13
CA SER A 63 1.64 5.30 28.43
C SER A 63 2.45 5.64 27.19
N ILE A 64 2.06 5.11 26.04
CA ILE A 64 2.70 5.39 24.75
C ILE A 64 2.46 6.85 24.34
N LEU A 65 1.23 7.35 24.46
CA LEU A 65 0.92 8.74 24.14
C LEU A 65 1.61 9.73 25.06
N ALA A 66 1.78 9.37 26.34
CA ALA A 66 2.55 10.19 27.29
C ALA A 66 4.04 10.26 26.91
N ALA A 67 4.62 9.17 26.40
CA ALA A 67 6.01 9.13 25.94
C ALA A 67 6.22 9.81 24.58
N TYR A 68 5.18 9.86 23.74
CA TYR A 68 5.23 10.41 22.38
C TYR A 68 4.09 11.44 22.17
N PRO A 69 4.15 12.62 22.78
CA PRO A 69 3.04 13.59 22.84
C PRO A 69 2.65 14.17 21.46
N ASP A 70 3.59 14.19 20.49
CA ASP A 70 3.33 14.72 19.14
C ASP A 70 2.57 13.70 18.24
N THR A 71 2.01 12.65 18.81
CA THR A 71 1.29 11.63 18.06
C THR A 71 -0.11 12.11 17.72
N ILE A 72 -0.45 12.16 16.41
CA ILE A 72 -1.78 12.52 15.91
C ILE A 72 -2.69 11.29 15.86
N GLU A 73 -2.14 10.15 15.45
CA GLU A 73 -2.86 8.90 15.32
C GLU A 73 -1.97 7.74 15.78
N LEU A 74 -2.57 6.79 16.49
CA LEU A 74 -1.93 5.57 16.93
C LEU A 74 -2.71 4.38 16.39
N THR A 75 -2.03 3.52 15.64
CA THR A 75 -2.60 2.28 15.09
C THR A 75 -1.81 1.08 15.60
N GLN A 76 -2.50 0.11 16.19
CA GLN A 76 -1.88 -1.16 16.55
C GLN A 76 -1.66 -2.01 15.30
N THR A 77 -0.44 -2.53 15.13
CA THR A 77 -0.08 -3.40 14.01
C THR A 77 0.78 -4.56 14.46
N THR A 78 0.85 -5.59 13.64
CA THR A 78 1.73 -6.73 13.89
C THR A 78 2.68 -6.89 12.72
N LEU A 79 3.97 -6.89 13.00
CA LEU A 79 5.01 -7.13 12.01
C LEU A 79 5.85 -8.34 12.44
N LEU A 80 6.01 -9.32 11.54
CA LEU A 80 6.77 -10.55 11.82
C LEU A 80 6.39 -11.23 13.14
N SER A 81 5.07 -11.30 13.43
CA SER A 81 4.50 -11.87 14.65
C SER A 81 4.83 -11.12 15.95
N LYS A 82 5.34 -9.91 15.88
CA LYS A 82 5.58 -9.02 17.01
C LYS A 82 4.58 -7.86 16.99
N PRO A 83 4.04 -7.44 18.14
CA PRO A 83 3.10 -6.33 18.22
C PRO A 83 3.86 -5.00 18.21
N TYR A 84 3.32 -4.03 17.48
CA TYR A 84 3.83 -2.69 17.41
C TYR A 84 2.71 -1.66 17.43
N TYR A 85 3.02 -0.46 17.90
CA TYR A 85 2.23 0.73 17.68
C TYR A 85 2.85 1.55 16.56
N LEU A 86 2.07 1.84 15.53
CA LEU A 86 2.43 2.78 14.47
C LEU A 86 1.89 4.15 14.86
N LEU A 87 2.79 5.08 15.11
CA LEU A 87 2.47 6.46 15.47
C LEU A 87 2.58 7.33 14.24
N THR A 88 1.52 8.07 13.90
CA THR A 88 1.53 9.10 12.86
C THR A 88 1.83 10.44 13.51
N LYS A 89 2.92 11.10 13.11
CA LYS A 89 3.36 12.40 13.64
C LYS A 89 2.86 13.58 12.83
N GLU A 90 2.86 13.42 11.51
CA GLU A 90 2.36 14.41 10.57
C GLU A 90 1.44 13.73 9.58
N GLN A 91 0.32 14.36 9.31
CA GLN A 91 -0.60 13.94 8.27
C GLN A 91 -0.50 14.91 7.10
N ALA A 92 -0.03 14.41 5.96
CA ALA A 92 0.03 15.22 4.76
C ALA A 92 -1.37 15.55 4.24
N LEU A 93 -1.53 16.74 3.65
CA LEU A 93 -2.79 17.21 3.07
C LEU A 93 -3.35 16.29 1.95
N TYR A 94 -2.47 15.50 1.34
CA TYR A 94 -2.83 14.57 0.27
C TYR A 94 -2.25 13.19 0.56
N GLN A 95 -3.02 12.13 0.29
CA GLN A 95 -2.63 10.72 0.54
C GLN A 95 -1.34 10.26 -0.15
N HIS A 96 -0.83 11.02 -1.12
CA HIS A 96 0.39 10.69 -1.87
C HIS A 96 1.66 11.35 -1.31
N PHE A 97 1.52 12.22 -0.31
CA PHE A 97 2.67 12.80 0.37
C PHE A 97 3.08 11.94 1.57
N ALA A 98 4.38 11.88 1.82
CA ALA A 98 4.91 11.06 2.90
C ALA A 98 4.42 11.57 4.26
N ASN A 99 3.63 10.75 4.95
CA ASN A 99 3.35 10.96 6.36
C ASN A 99 4.60 10.61 7.18
N SER A 100 4.80 11.29 8.28
CA SER A 100 5.85 10.93 9.24
C SER A 100 5.34 9.84 10.18
N TYR A 101 5.95 8.66 10.11
CA TYR A 101 5.59 7.53 10.93
C TYR A 101 6.72 7.13 11.88
N GLN A 102 6.35 6.70 13.06
CA GLN A 102 7.25 6.05 14.01
C GLN A 102 6.69 4.68 14.41
N LEU A 103 7.56 3.69 14.47
CA LEU A 103 7.20 2.34 14.88
C LEU A 103 7.71 2.11 16.30
N VAL A 104 6.82 1.80 17.22
CA VAL A 104 7.13 1.56 18.63
C VAL A 104 6.77 0.13 18.99
N ASN A 105 7.66 -0.57 19.66
CA ASN A 105 7.38 -1.90 20.17
C ASN A 105 6.28 -1.82 21.23
N ALA A 106 5.18 -2.55 21.02
CA ALA A 106 4.01 -2.46 21.90
C ALA A 106 4.22 -3.09 23.28
N ILE A 107 5.28 -3.87 23.47
CA ILE A 107 5.60 -4.51 24.75
C ILE A 107 6.61 -3.66 25.55
N SER A 108 7.68 -3.18 24.88
CA SER A 108 8.75 -2.41 25.58
C SER A 108 8.54 -0.90 25.57
N GLY A 109 7.71 -0.38 24.66
CA GLY A 109 7.55 1.06 24.47
C GLY A 109 8.74 1.74 23.75
N GLU A 110 9.69 0.97 23.26
CA GLU A 110 10.89 1.49 22.62
C GLU A 110 10.66 1.76 21.13
N LEU A 111 11.27 2.84 20.63
CA LEU A 111 11.27 3.16 19.21
C LEU A 111 12.01 2.07 18.42
N THR A 112 11.34 1.55 17.40
CA THR A 112 11.91 0.56 16.49
C THR A 112 12.31 1.24 15.19
N ILE A 113 13.60 1.24 14.90
CA ILE A 113 14.11 1.74 13.61
C ILE A 113 14.01 0.59 12.61
N VAL A 114 13.36 0.87 11.47
CA VAL A 114 13.30 -0.08 10.35
C VAL A 114 14.65 -0.04 9.63
N ASP A 115 15.55 -0.90 10.07
CA ASP A 115 16.85 -1.07 9.45
C ASP A 115 16.77 -1.94 8.19
N LYS A 116 17.90 -2.13 7.54
CA LYS A 116 18.02 -2.96 6.33
C LYS A 116 17.57 -4.41 6.56
N GLN A 117 17.89 -4.97 7.72
CA GLN A 117 17.56 -6.37 8.04
C GLN A 117 16.07 -6.51 8.25
N LEU A 118 15.45 -5.67 9.09
CA LEU A 118 14.01 -5.69 9.36
C LEU A 118 13.20 -5.43 8.06
N ALA A 119 13.62 -4.48 7.23
CA ALA A 119 12.99 -4.21 5.95
C ALA A 119 13.05 -5.43 5.01
N THR A 120 14.18 -6.13 4.98
CA THR A 120 14.36 -7.35 4.19
C THR A 120 13.47 -8.48 4.68
N ASP A 121 13.36 -8.66 5.99
CA ASP A 121 12.53 -9.70 6.61
C ASP A 121 11.03 -9.44 6.38
N ILE A 122 10.60 -8.18 6.47
CA ILE A 122 9.24 -7.75 6.13
C ILE A 122 8.95 -8.06 4.64
N ALA A 123 9.87 -7.68 3.74
CA ALA A 123 9.72 -7.93 2.32
C ALA A 123 9.61 -9.43 2.00
N LYS A 124 10.45 -10.27 2.61
CA LYS A 124 10.38 -11.73 2.47
C LYS A 124 9.07 -12.32 3.01
N ALA A 125 8.60 -11.82 4.14
CA ALA A 125 7.36 -12.29 4.74
C ALA A 125 6.11 -11.85 3.95
N SER A 126 6.20 -10.74 3.21
CA SER A 126 5.10 -10.19 2.42
C SER A 126 5.04 -10.71 0.97
N TYR A 127 6.04 -11.45 0.53
CA TYR A 127 6.19 -11.90 -0.84
C TYR A 127 6.34 -13.42 -0.95
N ASN A 128 5.52 -14.04 -1.79
CA ASN A 128 5.51 -15.49 -2.07
C ASN A 128 5.66 -15.78 -3.57
N GLY A 129 6.38 -14.95 -4.30
CA GLY A 129 6.61 -15.13 -5.73
C GLY A 129 7.97 -15.72 -6.07
N PRO A 130 8.17 -16.05 -7.37
CA PRO A 130 9.47 -16.43 -7.89
C PRO A 130 10.37 -15.18 -7.91
N GLY A 131 11.42 -15.19 -7.15
CA GLY A 131 12.41 -14.10 -7.13
C GLY A 131 13.11 -14.00 -5.79
N ASN A 132 14.27 -13.34 -5.82
CA ASN A 132 15.06 -13.09 -4.63
C ASN A 132 15.33 -11.58 -4.49
N ILE A 133 15.45 -11.11 -3.26
CA ILE A 133 15.88 -9.74 -2.99
C ILE A 133 17.37 -9.66 -3.35
N THR A 134 17.68 -8.87 -4.37
CA THR A 134 19.07 -8.69 -4.85
C THR A 134 19.80 -7.57 -4.10
N SER A 135 19.08 -6.53 -3.71
CA SER A 135 19.65 -5.41 -2.96
C SER A 135 18.58 -4.72 -2.11
N THR A 136 19.03 -4.12 -1.03
CA THR A 136 18.19 -3.26 -0.17
C THR A 136 18.96 -1.96 0.07
N THR A 137 18.34 -0.83 -0.27
CA THR A 137 18.95 0.49 -0.15
C THR A 137 18.03 1.39 0.68
N LEU A 138 18.60 2.07 1.67
CA LEU A 138 17.89 3.12 2.40
C LEU A 138 17.84 4.39 1.55
N LEU A 139 16.64 4.87 1.28
CA LEU A 139 16.43 6.14 0.59
C LEU A 139 16.15 7.22 1.61
N THR A 140 17.04 8.21 1.70
CA THR A 140 16.97 9.34 2.64
C THR A 140 16.52 10.63 1.97
N GLY A 141 15.90 10.55 0.80
CA GLY A 141 15.52 11.72 0.00
C GLY A 141 14.06 11.69 -0.46
N ASN A 142 13.68 12.70 -1.21
CA ASN A 142 12.34 12.83 -1.81
C ASN A 142 12.04 11.64 -2.74
N ILE A 143 10.76 11.26 -2.81
CA ILE A 143 10.23 10.18 -3.66
C ILE A 143 10.68 10.28 -5.13
N ALA A 144 11.03 11.49 -5.60
CA ALA A 144 11.60 11.72 -6.93
C ALA A 144 12.91 10.97 -7.20
N ASP A 145 13.63 10.52 -6.18
CA ASP A 145 14.87 9.76 -6.35
C ASP A 145 14.63 8.28 -6.70
N PHE A 146 13.43 7.75 -6.45
CA PHE A 146 13.03 6.40 -6.88
C PHE A 146 13.02 6.22 -8.41
N THR A 147 12.79 7.30 -9.16
CA THR A 147 12.67 7.23 -10.61
C THR A 147 14.01 7.28 -11.34
N LYS A 148 15.10 7.66 -10.65
CA LYS A 148 16.44 7.80 -11.24
C LYS A 148 17.30 6.53 -11.16
N GLN A 149 16.84 5.49 -10.48
CA GLN A 149 17.59 4.23 -10.31
C GLN A 149 17.08 3.09 -11.22
N LYS A 150 16.65 3.41 -12.43
CA LYS A 150 16.38 2.42 -13.48
C LYS A 150 17.56 2.30 -14.43
#